data_36d99f46c934d2dd7ea17328267f69bf
#
_entry.id   36d99f46c934d2dd7ea17328267f69bf
#
_cell.length_a   1.000
_cell.length_b   1.000
_cell.length_c   1.000
_cell.angle_alpha   90.00
_cell.angle_beta   90.00
_cell.angle_gamma   90.00
#
_symmetry.space_group_name_H-M   'P 1'
#
loop_
_entity.id
_entity.type
_entity.pdbx_description
1 polymer ?
#
loop_
_entity_poly.entity_id
_entity_poly.type
_entity_poly.pdbx_seq_one_letter_code
_entity_poly.pdbx_strand_id
1 'polypeptide(L)'
;MSEPAAPIVELRGAAKSYGAVRALRDADLVLRPGEVRALIGENGAGKSTLVKVLAGVVRRDAGDMLVDGAPVDFHSPHDARDAGIAVIYQEPTLFGDLSIAENVVMGYHPLRGLKRIDRGAMHRDVKGLLDRLGVRLDPERPVRGLSIADQQIVEIAKALSFDARVLVMDEPTAALSGAEVERLFAVVRTLREHGAGVLFISHRLEEVTAIADTVTVMRDGAVVHDARIVDITPDEMVRRMVGRELSTLFPKQPAEIGAPVLRVERLTREGVFFDVSFSVRAGEIVALAGLVGAGRSEVARAVFGIDRADAGHVEVAGRRLPPGRPLRAMRAGIGFVPEDRRQQGLVMDLSVARNATLTRMGSLTRLGLIFGADEDRLALEWAARLQLKYHRLRDPVDVLSGGNQQKVVLAKWLATEPQVLIVDEPTRGIDVGAKVEVHNLLYEMARSGIAIIAISSELPEVLAISDRIVTMREGRVTGEILRDRADQETLMSMMTLSKRAA
;
A
#
# COMPACT_ATOMS: atom_id res chain seq x y z
N MET A 1 -14.08 3.48 36.73
CA MET A 1 -13.01 3.57 35.72
C MET A 1 -11.73 3.15 36.44
N SER A 2 -11.18 1.97 36.12
CA SER A 2 -9.88 1.55 36.66
C SER A 2 -8.80 2.53 36.16
N GLU A 3 -7.87 2.90 37.04
CA GLU A 3 -6.69 3.67 36.64
C GLU A 3 -6.00 2.95 35.44
N PRO A 4 -5.55 3.72 34.43
CA PRO A 4 -4.84 3.13 33.30
C PRO A 4 -3.55 2.43 33.82
N ALA A 5 -3.28 1.24 33.32
CA ALA A 5 -2.07 0.49 33.68
C ALA A 5 -0.81 1.34 33.42
N ALA A 6 0.22 1.16 34.27
CA ALA A 6 1.50 1.85 34.09
C ALA A 6 2.11 1.55 32.72
N PRO A 7 2.72 2.54 32.04
CA PRO A 7 3.36 2.34 30.74
C PRO A 7 4.50 1.30 30.80
N ILE A 8 4.59 0.44 29.77
CA ILE A 8 5.79 -0.40 29.57
C ILE A 8 6.90 0.45 28.95
N VAL A 9 6.55 1.26 27.94
CA VAL A 9 7.50 2.16 27.27
C VAL A 9 6.92 3.55 27.21
N GLU A 10 7.75 4.54 27.53
CA GLU A 10 7.41 5.96 27.43
C GLU A 10 8.59 6.71 26.80
N LEU A 11 8.29 7.50 25.75
CA LEU A 11 9.18 8.50 25.19
C LEU A 11 8.63 9.89 25.54
N ARG A 12 9.49 10.80 25.98
CA ARG A 12 9.15 12.19 26.32
C ARG A 12 10.09 13.12 25.58
N GLY A 13 9.55 13.96 24.73
CA GLY A 13 10.30 15.00 24.01
C GLY A 13 11.43 14.46 23.15
N ALA A 14 11.29 13.26 22.57
CA ALA A 14 12.37 12.63 21.83
C ALA A 14 12.72 13.42 20.57
N ALA A 15 13.99 13.78 20.42
CA ALA A 15 14.51 14.50 19.27
C ALA A 15 15.65 13.74 18.58
N LYS A 16 15.71 13.85 17.22
CA LYS A 16 16.78 13.27 16.42
C LYS A 16 17.00 14.06 15.14
N SER A 17 18.26 14.37 14.86
CA SER A 17 18.69 15.08 13.64
C SER A 17 19.70 14.25 12.87
N TYR A 18 19.64 14.34 11.54
CA TYR A 18 20.62 13.80 10.60
C TYR A 18 21.16 14.96 9.76
N GLY A 19 22.30 15.52 10.17
CA GLY A 19 22.82 16.74 9.58
C GLY A 19 21.84 17.90 9.73
N ALA A 20 21.38 18.47 8.64
CA ALA A 20 20.42 19.58 8.63
C ALA A 20 18.94 19.13 8.80
N VAL A 21 18.66 17.83 8.71
CA VAL A 21 17.30 17.29 8.76
C VAL A 21 16.93 16.91 10.18
N ARG A 22 15.97 17.60 10.77
CA ARG A 22 15.36 17.23 12.07
C ARG A 22 14.29 16.16 11.82
N ALA A 23 14.66 14.89 11.96
CA ALA A 23 13.77 13.75 11.73
C ALA A 23 12.78 13.51 12.88
N LEU A 24 13.18 13.81 14.12
CA LEU A 24 12.30 13.95 15.29
C LEU A 24 12.57 15.29 15.93
N ARG A 25 11.51 16.02 16.30
CA ARG A 25 11.61 17.35 16.92
C ARG A 25 11.18 17.34 18.37
N ASP A 26 10.05 16.67 18.64
CA ASP A 26 9.42 16.60 19.96
C ASP A 26 8.41 15.44 19.87
N ALA A 27 8.90 14.22 20.07
CA ALA A 27 8.09 13.03 19.89
C ALA A 27 7.79 12.39 21.26
N ASP A 28 6.52 12.40 21.64
CA ASP A 28 6.00 11.69 22.80
C ASP A 28 5.33 10.41 22.38
N LEU A 29 5.57 9.33 23.11
CA LEU A 29 4.90 8.06 22.88
C LEU A 29 4.73 7.33 24.22
N VAL A 30 3.52 6.83 24.47
CA VAL A 30 3.24 5.98 25.63
C VAL A 30 2.64 4.68 25.16
N LEU A 31 3.24 3.54 25.53
CA LEU A 31 2.71 2.21 25.23
C LEU A 31 2.46 1.43 26.52
N ARG A 32 1.26 0.88 26.66
CA ARG A 32 0.82 0.16 27.86
C ARG A 32 0.75 -1.35 27.63
N PRO A 33 0.79 -2.17 28.71
CA PRO A 33 0.57 -3.59 28.58
C PRO A 33 -0.84 -3.88 28.05
N GLY A 34 -0.96 -4.85 27.14
CA GLY A 34 -2.24 -5.23 26.53
C GLY A 34 -2.87 -4.14 25.66
N GLU A 35 -2.07 -3.22 25.13
CA GLU A 35 -2.49 -2.16 24.22
C GLU A 35 -1.93 -2.41 22.82
N VAL A 36 -2.77 -2.25 21.82
CA VAL A 36 -2.34 -2.06 20.43
C VAL A 36 -2.43 -0.57 20.11
N ARG A 37 -1.28 0.08 20.00
CA ARG A 37 -1.16 1.48 19.63
C ARG A 37 -0.78 1.61 18.17
N ALA A 38 -1.60 2.26 17.38
CA ALA A 38 -1.24 2.60 16.01
C ALA A 38 -0.35 3.84 15.96
N LEU A 39 0.70 3.80 15.14
CA LEU A 39 1.51 4.97 14.79
C LEU A 39 1.32 5.28 13.32
N ILE A 40 0.67 6.41 13.04
CA ILE A 40 0.34 6.86 11.68
C ILE A 40 1.00 8.20 11.36
N GLY A 41 1.16 8.49 10.08
CA GLY A 41 1.77 9.73 9.59
C GLY A 41 2.22 9.57 8.14
N GLU A 42 2.45 10.67 7.44
CA GLU A 42 2.98 10.64 6.07
C GLU A 42 4.42 10.09 6.00
N ASN A 43 4.88 9.79 4.78
CA ASN A 43 6.28 9.45 4.55
C ASN A 43 7.15 10.67 4.91
N GLY A 44 8.19 10.43 5.71
CA GLY A 44 9.02 11.51 6.24
C GLY A 44 8.49 12.13 7.55
N ALA A 45 7.35 11.72 8.08
CA ALA A 45 6.82 12.22 9.36
C ALA A 45 7.68 11.86 10.60
N GLY A 46 8.70 11.00 10.45
CA GLY A 46 9.60 10.60 11.53
C GLY A 46 9.34 9.22 12.11
N LYS A 47 8.30 8.49 11.67
CA LYS A 47 7.92 7.15 12.19
C LYS A 47 9.10 6.17 12.25
N SER A 48 9.78 5.96 11.12
CA SER A 48 10.92 5.02 11.06
C SER A 48 12.11 5.47 11.92
N THR A 49 12.27 6.79 12.16
CA THR A 49 13.31 7.29 13.08
C THR A 49 12.91 6.99 14.53
N LEU A 50 11.64 7.17 14.88
CA LEU A 50 11.11 6.82 16.20
C LEU A 50 11.27 5.32 16.47
N VAL A 51 10.95 4.46 15.48
CA VAL A 51 11.20 3.00 15.57
C VAL A 51 12.69 2.71 15.81
N LYS A 52 13.60 3.34 15.06
CA LYS A 52 15.04 3.15 15.21
C LYS A 52 15.54 3.59 16.58
N VAL A 53 14.93 4.61 17.19
CA VAL A 53 15.23 5.04 18.57
C VAL A 53 14.75 3.98 19.56
N LEU A 54 13.51 3.50 19.44
CA LEU A 54 12.96 2.42 20.28
C LEU A 54 13.77 1.12 20.18
N ALA A 55 14.24 0.82 18.97
CA ALA A 55 15.04 -0.37 18.67
C ALA A 55 16.52 -0.26 19.11
N GLY A 56 16.97 0.89 19.63
CA GLY A 56 18.39 1.11 19.94
C GLY A 56 19.32 1.15 18.73
N VAL A 57 18.78 1.23 17.50
CA VAL A 57 19.56 1.36 16.24
C VAL A 57 20.15 2.77 16.12
N VAL A 58 19.40 3.75 16.62
CA VAL A 58 19.80 5.17 16.57
C VAL A 58 19.59 5.78 17.94
N ARG A 59 20.63 6.47 18.44
CA ARG A 59 20.54 7.22 19.70
C ARG A 59 19.79 8.52 19.47
N ARG A 60 18.84 8.85 20.37
CA ARG A 60 18.19 10.16 20.41
C ARG A 60 19.21 11.27 20.76
N ASP A 61 18.97 12.47 20.28
CA ASP A 61 19.83 13.64 20.58
C ASP A 61 19.32 14.38 21.82
N ALA A 62 18.00 14.29 22.16
CA ALA A 62 17.38 14.87 23.35
C ALA A 62 16.11 14.09 23.74
N GLY A 63 15.56 14.42 24.89
CA GLY A 63 14.38 13.79 25.46
C GLY A 63 14.72 12.54 26.29
N ASP A 64 13.69 11.98 26.93
CA ASP A 64 13.82 10.84 27.84
C ASP A 64 13.12 9.60 27.26
N MET A 65 13.65 8.43 27.57
CA MET A 65 13.02 7.14 27.32
C MET A 65 12.98 6.36 28.62
N LEU A 66 11.78 5.85 28.96
CA LEU A 66 11.58 5.04 30.15
C LEU A 66 11.03 3.66 29.71
N VAL A 67 11.52 2.62 30.37
CA VAL A 67 10.97 1.25 30.30
C VAL A 67 10.60 0.84 31.73
N ASP A 68 9.35 0.43 31.95
CA ASP A 68 8.77 0.17 33.27
C ASP A 68 9.01 1.32 34.28
N GLY A 69 8.96 2.56 33.80
CA GLY A 69 9.21 3.75 34.61
C GLY A 69 10.68 4.05 34.92
N ALA A 70 11.61 3.18 34.54
CA ALA A 70 13.04 3.40 34.72
C ALA A 70 13.65 4.06 33.47
N PRO A 71 14.47 5.15 33.64
CA PRO A 71 15.11 5.79 32.51
C PRO A 71 16.14 4.85 31.85
N VAL A 72 16.11 4.81 30.51
CA VAL A 72 17.03 3.97 29.70
C VAL A 72 17.68 4.79 28.59
N ASP A 73 18.89 4.39 28.21
CA ASP A 73 19.59 4.97 27.05
C ASP A 73 20.23 3.83 26.26
N PHE A 74 19.60 3.41 25.18
CA PHE A 74 20.05 2.30 24.35
C PHE A 74 21.20 2.73 23.46
N HIS A 75 22.27 1.94 23.45
CA HIS A 75 23.45 2.10 22.61
C HIS A 75 23.50 1.08 21.46
N SER A 76 22.67 0.05 21.53
CA SER A 76 22.61 -1.04 20.56
C SER A 76 21.20 -1.68 20.53
N PRO A 77 20.85 -2.38 19.43
CA PRO A 77 19.62 -3.19 19.38
C PRO A 77 19.56 -4.29 20.45
N HIS A 78 20.71 -4.70 20.96
CA HIS A 78 20.81 -5.67 22.04
C HIS A 78 20.21 -5.13 23.33
N ASP A 79 20.50 -3.85 23.64
CA ASP A 79 19.98 -3.20 24.86
C ASP A 79 18.45 -3.11 24.83
N ALA A 80 17.87 -2.76 23.66
CA ALA A 80 16.43 -2.72 23.47
C ALA A 80 15.79 -4.11 23.63
N ARG A 81 16.43 -5.13 23.06
CA ARG A 81 15.99 -6.53 23.21
C ARG A 81 16.04 -6.99 24.65
N ASP A 82 17.11 -6.70 25.36
CA ASP A 82 17.28 -7.10 26.78
C ASP A 82 16.28 -6.35 27.70
N ALA A 83 15.80 -5.18 27.25
CA ALA A 83 14.68 -4.46 27.87
C ALA A 83 13.29 -5.00 27.46
N GLY A 84 13.22 -6.05 26.65
CA GLY A 84 11.99 -6.69 26.19
C GLY A 84 11.31 -5.99 25.02
N ILE A 85 12.05 -5.20 24.22
CA ILE A 85 11.54 -4.53 23.00
C ILE A 85 12.04 -5.26 21.76
N ALA A 86 11.15 -5.73 20.91
CA ALA A 86 11.46 -6.34 19.63
C ALA A 86 10.84 -5.56 18.49
N VAL A 87 11.55 -5.49 17.36
CA VAL A 87 11.07 -4.85 16.13
C VAL A 87 10.92 -5.88 15.03
N ILE A 88 9.76 -5.90 14.41
CA ILE A 88 9.41 -6.70 13.26
C ILE A 88 9.36 -5.75 12.06
N TYR A 89 10.29 -5.92 11.15
CA TYR A 89 10.43 -5.08 9.97
C TYR A 89 9.46 -5.48 8.86
N GLN A 90 9.23 -4.57 7.94
CA GLN A 90 8.37 -4.76 6.76
C GLN A 90 8.78 -5.98 5.93
N GLU A 91 10.10 -6.19 5.73
CA GLU A 91 10.64 -7.38 5.07
C GLU A 91 11.22 -8.32 6.14
N PRO A 92 10.74 -9.58 6.22
CA PRO A 92 11.27 -10.56 7.17
C PRO A 92 12.76 -10.81 6.99
N THR A 93 13.49 -10.87 8.10
CA THR A 93 14.96 -11.07 8.13
C THR A 93 15.36 -12.52 8.41
N LEU A 94 14.56 -13.47 7.90
CA LEU A 94 14.72 -14.89 8.16
C LEU A 94 15.71 -15.56 7.18
N PHE A 95 16.39 -16.58 7.65
CA PHE A 95 17.27 -17.42 6.84
C PHE A 95 16.45 -18.53 6.18
N GLY A 96 16.22 -18.41 4.87
CA GLY A 96 15.31 -19.29 4.12
C GLY A 96 15.69 -20.78 4.17
N ASP A 97 16.98 -21.10 4.25
CA ASP A 97 17.47 -22.48 4.25
C ASP A 97 17.44 -23.15 5.64
N LEU A 98 17.22 -22.36 6.68
CA LEU A 98 17.07 -22.87 8.03
C LEU A 98 15.59 -23.18 8.33
N SER A 99 15.36 -24.11 9.28
CA SER A 99 14.02 -24.43 9.77
C SER A 99 13.41 -23.26 10.54
N ILE A 100 12.09 -23.27 10.72
CA ILE A 100 11.38 -22.32 11.57
C ILE A 100 12.01 -22.31 12.97
N ALA A 101 12.26 -23.48 13.56
CA ALA A 101 12.84 -23.58 14.89
C ALA A 101 14.24 -22.96 14.96
N GLU A 102 15.10 -23.21 13.98
CA GLU A 102 16.45 -22.63 13.93
C GLU A 102 16.39 -21.10 13.76
N ASN A 103 15.46 -20.55 12.99
CA ASN A 103 15.26 -19.12 12.88
C ASN A 103 14.79 -18.48 14.19
N VAL A 104 13.82 -19.10 14.87
CA VAL A 104 13.24 -18.59 16.12
C VAL A 104 14.29 -18.51 17.23
N VAL A 105 15.10 -19.55 17.42
CA VAL A 105 16.12 -19.57 18.48
C VAL A 105 17.49 -19.07 18.04
N MET A 106 17.57 -18.37 16.93
CA MET A 106 18.83 -17.84 16.41
C MET A 106 19.57 -17.00 17.46
N GLY A 107 20.80 -17.41 17.78
CA GLY A 107 21.67 -16.73 18.74
C GLY A 107 21.61 -17.26 20.18
N TYR A 108 20.62 -18.14 20.53
CA TYR A 108 20.55 -18.73 21.89
C TYR A 108 20.02 -20.17 21.89
N HIS A 109 20.56 -21.01 21.04
CA HIS A 109 20.15 -22.41 20.93
C HIS A 109 20.16 -23.13 22.29
N PRO A 110 19.13 -23.90 22.65
CA PRO A 110 19.17 -24.77 23.84
C PRO A 110 20.30 -25.77 23.68
N LEU A 111 21.11 -25.88 24.72
CA LEU A 111 22.30 -26.75 24.74
C LEU A 111 22.11 -27.92 25.70
N ARG A 112 22.61 -29.09 25.30
CA ARG A 112 22.78 -30.25 26.16
C ARG A 112 24.25 -30.63 26.24
N GLY A 113 24.61 -31.60 27.05
CA GLY A 113 25.97 -32.04 27.37
C GLY A 113 27.00 -31.79 26.24
N LEU A 114 28.21 -31.36 26.62
CA LEU A 114 29.28 -30.95 25.70
C LEU A 114 28.93 -29.79 24.77
N LYS A 115 28.04 -28.88 25.18
CA LYS A 115 27.58 -27.70 24.42
C LYS A 115 26.99 -28.03 23.04
N ARG A 116 26.40 -29.20 22.86
CA ARG A 116 25.69 -29.58 21.64
C ARG A 116 24.27 -28.99 21.62
N ILE A 117 23.80 -28.54 20.47
CA ILE A 117 22.43 -28.06 20.31
C ILE A 117 21.44 -29.18 20.63
N ASP A 118 20.49 -28.91 21.53
CA ASP A 118 19.37 -29.78 21.81
C ASP A 118 18.22 -29.53 20.86
N ARG A 119 18.25 -30.18 19.69
CA ARG A 119 17.21 -30.05 18.70
C ARG A 119 15.82 -30.43 19.19
N GLY A 120 15.74 -31.43 20.06
CA GLY A 120 14.45 -31.87 20.61
C GLY A 120 13.83 -30.83 21.55
N ALA A 121 14.62 -30.18 22.40
CA ALA A 121 14.16 -29.07 23.23
C ALA A 121 13.77 -27.89 22.33
N MET A 122 14.61 -27.52 21.39
CA MET A 122 14.36 -26.43 20.41
C MET A 122 13.00 -26.59 19.72
N HIS A 123 12.71 -27.77 19.18
CA HIS A 123 11.45 -28.01 18.47
C HIS A 123 10.23 -27.95 19.40
N ARG A 124 10.34 -28.50 20.63
CA ARG A 124 9.26 -28.46 21.63
C ARG A 124 8.96 -27.03 22.06
N ASP A 125 9.99 -26.23 22.34
CA ASP A 125 9.86 -24.87 22.84
C ASP A 125 9.23 -23.99 21.76
N VAL A 126 9.70 -24.09 20.49
CA VAL A 126 9.16 -23.34 19.36
C VAL A 126 7.73 -23.80 19.02
N LYS A 127 7.44 -25.09 19.09
CA LYS A 127 6.07 -25.57 18.92
C LYS A 127 5.14 -24.97 19.96
N GLY A 128 5.57 -24.94 21.24
CA GLY A 128 4.81 -24.33 22.34
C GLY A 128 4.56 -22.82 22.11
N LEU A 129 5.52 -22.09 21.48
CA LEU A 129 5.35 -20.70 21.10
C LEU A 129 4.30 -20.55 19.97
N LEU A 130 4.41 -21.35 18.91
CA LEU A 130 3.46 -21.33 17.79
C LEU A 130 2.04 -21.71 18.24
N ASP A 131 1.91 -22.71 19.11
CA ASP A 131 0.63 -23.14 19.67
C ASP A 131 -0.02 -22.02 20.52
N ARG A 132 0.78 -21.25 21.30
CA ARG A 132 0.30 -20.06 22.04
C ARG A 132 -0.19 -18.94 21.12
N LEU A 133 0.41 -18.79 19.95
CA LEU A 133 -0.03 -17.85 18.92
C LEU A 133 -1.23 -18.36 18.13
N GLY A 134 -1.73 -19.58 18.39
CA GLY A 134 -2.82 -20.19 17.64
C GLY A 134 -2.46 -20.61 16.23
N VAL A 135 -1.16 -20.82 15.94
CA VAL A 135 -0.66 -21.05 14.58
C VAL A 135 -0.16 -22.49 14.43
N ARG A 136 -0.60 -23.14 13.33
CA ARG A 136 -0.21 -24.51 12.99
C ARG A 136 0.90 -24.49 11.93
N LEU A 137 2.14 -24.27 12.37
CA LEU A 137 3.33 -24.42 11.54
C LEU A 137 4.20 -25.54 12.11
N ASP A 138 4.82 -26.32 11.23
CA ASP A 138 5.77 -27.36 11.62
C ASP A 138 7.13 -26.71 11.90
N PRO A 139 7.67 -26.77 13.14
CA PRO A 139 8.96 -26.19 13.50
C PRO A 139 10.15 -26.71 12.66
N GLU A 140 10.05 -27.91 12.10
CA GLU A 140 11.11 -28.53 11.29
C GLU A 140 11.11 -28.03 9.83
N ARG A 141 10.01 -27.42 9.38
CA ARG A 141 9.88 -26.92 8.00
C ARG A 141 10.86 -25.79 7.73
N PRO A 142 11.61 -25.83 6.60
CA PRO A 142 12.41 -24.68 6.17
C PRO A 142 11.54 -23.44 5.93
N VAL A 143 12.09 -22.26 6.21
CA VAL A 143 11.39 -20.98 5.99
C VAL A 143 11.20 -20.71 4.50
N ARG A 144 12.09 -21.20 3.66
CA ARG A 144 11.95 -21.11 2.19
C ARG A 144 10.61 -21.71 1.74
N GLY A 145 9.83 -20.90 1.02
CA GLY A 145 8.52 -21.29 0.49
C GLY A 145 7.36 -21.13 1.50
N LEU A 146 7.59 -20.49 2.64
CA LEU A 146 6.51 -19.96 3.45
C LEU A 146 5.89 -18.73 2.78
N SER A 147 4.59 -18.52 3.00
CA SER A 147 3.95 -17.25 2.66
C SER A 147 4.58 -16.09 3.46
N ILE A 148 4.48 -14.86 2.98
CA ILE A 148 4.99 -13.68 3.70
C ILE A 148 4.31 -13.57 5.07
N ALA A 149 3.02 -13.88 5.16
CA ALA A 149 2.28 -13.92 6.43
C ALA A 149 2.88 -14.93 7.43
N ASP A 150 3.18 -16.14 6.97
CA ASP A 150 3.81 -17.15 7.82
C ASP A 150 5.21 -16.73 8.26
N GLN A 151 5.97 -16.07 7.38
CA GLN A 151 7.28 -15.51 7.73
C GLN A 151 7.16 -14.41 8.79
N GLN A 152 6.18 -13.50 8.71
CA GLN A 152 5.89 -12.49 9.74
C GLN A 152 5.55 -13.15 11.08
N ILE A 153 4.77 -14.22 11.07
CA ILE A 153 4.45 -14.98 12.27
C ILE A 153 5.71 -15.64 12.88
N VAL A 154 6.63 -16.13 12.06
CA VAL A 154 7.92 -16.67 12.54
C VAL A 154 8.78 -15.57 13.18
N GLU A 155 8.80 -14.34 12.63
CA GLU A 155 9.48 -13.19 13.27
C GLU A 155 8.83 -12.83 14.61
N ILE A 156 7.49 -12.89 14.73
CA ILE A 156 6.78 -12.71 16.00
C ILE A 156 7.20 -13.79 17.00
N ALA A 157 7.19 -15.07 16.60
CA ALA A 157 7.62 -16.17 17.45
C ALA A 157 9.07 -16.00 17.90
N LYS A 158 9.95 -15.53 17.01
CA LYS A 158 11.35 -15.20 17.34
C LYS A 158 11.43 -14.08 18.38
N ALA A 159 10.66 -13.01 18.24
CA ALA A 159 10.60 -11.94 19.24
C ALA A 159 10.15 -12.45 20.62
N LEU A 160 9.11 -13.27 20.66
CA LEU A 160 8.59 -13.86 21.91
C LEU A 160 9.56 -14.84 22.55
N SER A 161 10.44 -15.48 21.78
CA SER A 161 11.43 -16.39 22.30
C SER A 161 12.52 -15.69 23.14
N PHE A 162 12.62 -14.37 23.04
CA PHE A 162 13.45 -13.49 23.87
C PHE A 162 12.66 -12.76 24.95
N ASP A 163 11.47 -13.26 25.32
CA ASP A 163 10.58 -12.65 26.33
C ASP A 163 10.19 -11.20 25.99
N ALA A 164 10.04 -10.89 24.70
CA ALA A 164 9.61 -9.56 24.28
C ALA A 164 8.21 -9.25 24.81
N ARG A 165 8.10 -8.10 25.52
CA ARG A 165 6.84 -7.56 26.06
C ARG A 165 6.31 -6.41 25.21
N VAL A 166 7.16 -5.86 24.38
CA VAL A 166 6.84 -4.79 23.41
C VAL A 166 7.23 -5.26 22.02
N LEU A 167 6.24 -5.25 21.12
CA LEU A 167 6.45 -5.56 19.72
C LEU A 167 6.18 -4.30 18.88
N VAL A 168 7.19 -3.85 18.16
CA VAL A 168 7.06 -2.77 17.16
C VAL A 168 6.94 -3.44 15.80
N MET A 169 5.81 -3.25 15.12
CA MET A 169 5.53 -3.83 13.80
C MET A 169 5.53 -2.72 12.75
N ASP A 170 6.54 -2.69 11.89
CA ASP A 170 6.70 -1.67 10.85
C ASP A 170 6.09 -2.15 9.52
N GLU A 171 4.88 -1.66 9.19
CA GLU A 171 4.09 -2.01 8.00
C GLU A 171 3.96 -3.54 7.74
N PRO A 172 3.56 -4.34 8.73
CA PRO A 172 3.64 -5.80 8.63
C PRO A 172 2.67 -6.40 7.59
N THR A 173 1.73 -5.61 7.09
CA THR A 173 0.66 -6.02 6.16
C THR A 173 0.91 -5.60 4.71
N ALA A 174 1.99 -4.88 4.42
CA ALA A 174 2.22 -4.23 3.13
C ALA A 174 2.16 -5.17 1.91
N ALA A 175 2.58 -6.44 2.09
CA ALA A 175 2.61 -7.46 1.03
C ALA A 175 1.60 -8.59 1.23
N LEU A 176 0.63 -8.45 2.16
CA LEU A 176 -0.32 -9.48 2.51
C LEU A 176 -1.65 -9.33 1.77
N SER A 177 -2.27 -10.47 1.45
CA SER A 177 -3.68 -10.54 1.03
C SER A 177 -4.63 -10.30 2.21
N GLY A 178 -5.90 -9.95 1.96
CA GLY A 178 -6.89 -9.70 3.02
C GLY A 178 -7.04 -10.87 4.00
N ALA A 179 -7.05 -12.12 3.54
CA ALA A 179 -7.10 -13.30 4.40
C ALA A 179 -5.86 -13.46 5.27
N GLU A 180 -4.68 -13.10 4.75
CA GLU A 180 -3.43 -13.14 5.50
C GLU A 180 -3.36 -12.02 6.54
N VAL A 181 -3.90 -10.84 6.24
CA VAL A 181 -4.04 -9.73 7.20
C VAL A 181 -4.89 -10.16 8.38
N GLU A 182 -6.04 -10.80 8.17
CA GLU A 182 -6.89 -11.28 9.25
C GLU A 182 -6.20 -12.34 10.14
N ARG A 183 -5.38 -13.22 9.54
CA ARG A 183 -4.56 -14.17 10.30
C ARG A 183 -3.53 -13.47 11.18
N LEU A 184 -2.84 -12.46 10.65
CA LEU A 184 -1.88 -11.66 11.41
C LEU A 184 -2.60 -10.90 12.54
N PHE A 185 -3.76 -10.32 12.28
CA PHE A 185 -4.57 -9.64 13.31
C PHE A 185 -5.03 -10.56 14.43
N ALA A 186 -5.37 -11.82 14.11
CA ALA A 186 -5.68 -12.81 15.14
C ALA A 186 -4.48 -13.05 16.07
N VAL A 187 -3.27 -13.13 15.51
CA VAL A 187 -2.03 -13.25 16.30
C VAL A 187 -1.80 -11.99 17.16
N VAL A 188 -1.98 -10.79 16.60
CA VAL A 188 -1.83 -9.52 17.35
C VAL A 188 -2.85 -9.43 18.50
N ARG A 189 -4.10 -9.85 18.29
CA ARG A 189 -5.11 -9.91 19.35
C ARG A 189 -4.70 -10.88 20.46
N THR A 190 -4.19 -12.06 20.11
CA THR A 190 -3.65 -13.02 21.09
C THR A 190 -2.50 -12.43 21.91
N LEU A 191 -1.57 -11.72 21.28
CA LEU A 191 -0.47 -11.02 21.96
C LEU A 191 -0.98 -9.99 22.96
N ARG A 192 -1.94 -9.17 22.55
CA ARG A 192 -2.59 -8.17 23.39
C ARG A 192 -3.26 -8.81 24.61
N GLU A 193 -4.00 -9.90 24.42
CA GLU A 193 -4.66 -10.65 25.50
C GLU A 193 -3.67 -11.23 26.51
N HIS A 194 -2.45 -11.55 26.07
CA HIS A 194 -1.36 -11.99 26.94
C HIS A 194 -0.55 -10.85 27.56
N GLY A 195 -1.01 -9.60 27.40
CA GLY A 195 -0.42 -8.43 28.04
C GLY A 195 0.75 -7.80 27.30
N ALA A 196 1.06 -8.21 26.07
CA ALA A 196 2.07 -7.55 25.25
C ALA A 196 1.58 -6.17 24.78
N GLY A 197 2.46 -5.16 24.82
CA GLY A 197 2.24 -3.88 24.17
C GLY A 197 2.65 -3.96 22.70
N VAL A 198 1.79 -3.56 21.79
CA VAL A 198 2.07 -3.60 20.35
C VAL A 198 2.04 -2.19 19.78
N LEU A 199 3.14 -1.74 19.17
CA LEU A 199 3.19 -0.52 18.36
C LEU A 199 3.04 -0.92 16.90
N PHE A 200 1.86 -0.66 16.33
CA PHE A 200 1.49 -1.06 14.97
C PHE A 200 1.61 0.13 14.03
N ILE A 201 2.55 0.08 13.09
CA ILE A 201 2.76 1.14 12.11
C ILE A 201 2.10 0.74 10.81
N SER A 202 1.15 1.54 10.36
CA SER A 202 0.49 1.37 9.07
C SER A 202 0.11 2.73 8.50
N HIS A 203 0.03 2.80 7.18
CA HIS A 203 -0.56 3.92 6.45
C HIS A 203 -2.00 3.59 5.98
N ARG A 204 -2.48 2.36 6.23
CA ARG A 204 -3.83 1.88 5.89
C ARG A 204 -4.76 2.10 7.07
N LEU A 205 -5.60 3.12 6.99
CA LEU A 205 -6.46 3.50 8.11
C LEU A 205 -7.51 2.45 8.46
N GLU A 206 -7.94 1.64 7.47
CA GLU A 206 -8.83 0.50 7.70
C GLU A 206 -8.20 -0.54 8.64
N GLU A 207 -6.90 -0.82 8.45
CA GLU A 207 -6.15 -1.72 9.33
C GLU A 207 -6.03 -1.13 10.74
N VAL A 208 -5.72 0.16 10.83
CA VAL A 208 -5.62 0.89 12.10
C VAL A 208 -6.92 0.82 12.87
N THR A 209 -8.06 1.09 12.23
CA THR A 209 -9.38 1.04 12.86
C THR A 209 -9.80 -0.37 13.26
N ALA A 210 -9.32 -1.41 12.57
CA ALA A 210 -9.65 -2.80 12.83
C ALA A 210 -8.90 -3.42 14.01
N ILE A 211 -7.67 -2.93 14.32
CA ILE A 211 -6.79 -3.60 15.28
C ILE A 211 -6.38 -2.72 16.47
N ALA A 212 -6.31 -1.40 16.33
CA ALA A 212 -5.76 -0.53 17.34
C ALA A 212 -6.76 -0.16 18.45
N ASP A 213 -6.26 0.02 19.66
CA ASP A 213 -6.99 0.60 20.80
C ASP A 213 -6.81 2.12 20.84
N THR A 214 -5.60 2.59 20.51
CA THR A 214 -5.22 4.00 20.48
C THR A 214 -4.44 4.33 19.21
N VAL A 215 -4.40 5.58 18.84
CA VAL A 215 -3.66 6.08 17.67
C VAL A 215 -2.85 7.31 18.02
N THR A 216 -1.58 7.29 17.64
CA THR A 216 -0.65 8.41 17.69
C THR A 216 -0.37 8.89 16.26
N VAL A 217 -0.63 10.15 15.99
CA VAL A 217 -0.44 10.77 14.67
C VAL A 217 0.84 11.60 14.68
N MET A 218 1.75 11.26 13.77
CA MET A 218 2.98 12.02 13.56
C MET A 218 2.94 12.87 12.29
N ARG A 219 3.49 14.09 12.38
CA ARG A 219 3.72 14.97 11.24
C ARG A 219 4.97 15.83 11.48
N ASP A 220 5.82 15.97 10.46
CA ASP A 220 7.02 16.80 10.46
C ASP A 220 7.96 16.55 11.67
N GLY A 221 8.09 15.30 12.09
CA GLY A 221 8.96 14.88 13.19
C GLY A 221 8.38 15.09 14.60
N ALA A 222 7.11 15.46 14.73
CA ALA A 222 6.43 15.65 16.01
C ALA A 222 5.13 14.84 16.10
N VAL A 223 4.72 14.51 17.32
CA VAL A 223 3.39 13.96 17.59
C VAL A 223 2.39 15.13 17.60
N VAL A 224 1.42 15.10 16.69
CA VAL A 224 0.42 16.17 16.53
C VAL A 224 -0.94 15.80 17.11
N HIS A 225 -1.19 14.53 17.38
CA HIS A 225 -2.43 14.06 17.99
C HIS A 225 -2.23 12.67 18.61
N ASP A 226 -2.91 12.43 19.72
CA ASP A 226 -3.00 11.13 20.39
C ASP A 226 -4.44 10.94 20.87
N ALA A 227 -5.06 9.81 20.54
CA ALA A 227 -6.46 9.55 20.85
C ALA A 227 -6.76 8.06 20.98
N ARG A 228 -7.89 7.72 21.61
CA ARG A 228 -8.45 6.36 21.49
C ARG A 228 -9.05 6.20 20.10
N ILE A 229 -8.97 5.00 19.56
CA ILE A 229 -9.48 4.73 18.20
C ILE A 229 -10.99 5.00 18.06
N VAL A 230 -11.74 4.83 19.15
CA VAL A 230 -13.18 5.07 19.18
C VAL A 230 -13.56 6.57 19.19
N ASP A 231 -12.62 7.44 19.49
CA ASP A 231 -12.83 8.89 19.64
C ASP A 231 -12.37 9.68 18.40
N ILE A 232 -11.84 9.00 17.37
CA ILE A 232 -11.33 9.63 16.15
C ILE A 232 -11.83 8.91 14.89
N THR A 233 -12.23 9.66 13.88
CA THR A 233 -12.64 9.12 12.59
C THR A 233 -11.46 8.97 11.61
N PRO A 234 -11.53 8.09 10.60
CA PRO A 234 -10.51 8.01 9.55
C PRO A 234 -10.23 9.36 8.87
N ASP A 235 -11.27 10.15 8.61
CA ASP A 235 -11.13 11.49 8.01
C ASP A 235 -10.38 12.46 8.91
N GLU A 236 -10.60 12.38 10.24
CA GLU A 236 -9.85 13.17 11.20
C GLU A 236 -8.38 12.71 11.28
N MET A 237 -8.12 11.39 11.22
CA MET A 237 -6.76 10.87 11.15
C MET A 237 -6.01 11.43 9.94
N VAL A 238 -6.63 11.41 8.75
CA VAL A 238 -6.05 12.00 7.53
C VAL A 238 -5.80 13.50 7.70
N ARG A 239 -6.78 14.24 8.21
CA ARG A 239 -6.61 15.69 8.48
C ARG A 239 -5.42 15.98 9.38
N ARG A 240 -5.24 15.21 10.45
CA ARG A 240 -4.10 15.35 11.37
C ARG A 240 -2.78 14.97 10.73
N MET A 241 -2.75 13.90 9.92
CA MET A 241 -1.55 13.46 9.19
C MET A 241 -1.08 14.53 8.20
N VAL A 242 -1.99 15.06 7.38
CA VAL A 242 -1.67 15.97 6.27
C VAL A 242 -1.68 17.45 6.71
N GLY A 243 -2.44 17.79 7.75
CA GLY A 243 -2.57 19.16 8.25
C GLY A 243 -3.53 20.05 7.46
N ARG A 244 -4.33 19.46 6.55
CA ARG A 244 -5.34 20.13 5.73
C ARG A 244 -6.61 19.29 5.65
N GLU A 245 -7.76 19.89 5.37
CA GLU A 245 -9.01 19.14 5.15
C GLU A 245 -8.96 18.33 3.83
N LEU A 246 -9.52 17.11 3.84
CA LEU A 246 -9.62 16.24 2.66
C LEU A 246 -10.30 16.93 1.48
N SER A 247 -11.36 17.72 1.74
CA SER A 247 -12.06 18.51 0.73
C SER A 247 -11.17 19.59 0.08
N THR A 248 -10.14 20.07 0.81
CA THR A 248 -9.12 21.01 0.31
C THR A 248 -7.95 20.29 -0.37
N LEU A 249 -7.77 18.99 -0.10
CA LEU A 249 -6.71 18.16 -0.70
C LEU A 249 -7.06 17.74 -2.14
N PHE A 250 -8.35 17.60 -2.44
CA PHE A 250 -8.84 17.15 -3.75
C PHE A 250 -9.84 18.15 -4.35
N PRO A 251 -9.45 19.45 -4.58
CA PRO A 251 -10.33 20.35 -5.31
C PRO A 251 -10.42 19.83 -6.74
N LYS A 252 -11.53 19.15 -7.07
CA LYS A 252 -11.79 18.75 -8.44
C LYS A 252 -11.80 19.98 -9.34
N GLN A 253 -10.87 20.04 -10.27
CA GLN A 253 -10.88 21.07 -11.29
C GLN A 253 -11.78 20.60 -12.44
N PRO A 254 -12.83 21.36 -12.79
CA PRO A 254 -13.71 20.97 -13.90
C PRO A 254 -12.92 20.92 -15.21
N ALA A 255 -13.06 19.81 -15.94
CA ALA A 255 -12.61 19.69 -17.32
C ALA A 255 -13.78 19.93 -18.27
N GLU A 256 -13.50 20.38 -19.47
CA GLU A 256 -14.51 20.49 -20.52
C GLU A 256 -14.78 19.08 -21.08
N ILE A 257 -16.01 18.60 -20.87
CA ILE A 257 -16.41 17.26 -21.32
C ILE A 257 -16.86 17.34 -22.79
N GLY A 258 -16.09 16.65 -23.63
CA GLY A 258 -16.29 16.64 -25.09
C GLY A 258 -17.16 15.49 -25.60
N ALA A 259 -16.89 15.05 -26.85
CA ALA A 259 -17.59 13.94 -27.48
C ALA A 259 -17.18 12.58 -26.91
N PRO A 260 -18.02 11.53 -27.04
CA PRO A 260 -17.66 10.17 -26.66
C PRO A 260 -16.44 9.67 -27.46
N VAL A 261 -15.39 9.21 -26.74
CA VAL A 261 -14.15 8.65 -27.31
C VAL A 261 -14.13 7.15 -27.21
N LEU A 262 -14.58 6.59 -26.06
CA LEU A 262 -14.68 5.16 -25.84
C LEU A 262 -16.14 4.75 -25.69
N ARG A 263 -16.50 3.62 -26.33
CA ARG A 263 -17.78 2.95 -26.15
C ARG A 263 -17.57 1.47 -25.94
N VAL A 264 -18.16 0.92 -24.90
CA VAL A 264 -18.19 -0.49 -24.55
C VAL A 264 -19.64 -0.94 -24.67
N GLU A 265 -19.93 -1.93 -25.50
CA GLU A 265 -21.30 -2.40 -25.74
C GLU A 265 -21.41 -3.91 -25.50
N ARG A 266 -22.26 -4.26 -24.53
CA ARG A 266 -22.63 -5.63 -24.16
C ARG A 266 -21.44 -6.57 -24.02
N LEU A 267 -20.31 -6.05 -23.47
CA LEU A 267 -19.08 -6.81 -23.31
C LEU A 267 -19.33 -7.93 -22.31
N THR A 268 -19.00 -9.16 -22.71
CA THR A 268 -19.20 -10.35 -21.90
C THR A 268 -17.97 -11.25 -21.96
N ARG A 269 -17.61 -11.80 -20.80
CA ARG A 269 -16.64 -12.89 -20.65
C ARG A 269 -17.25 -13.93 -19.72
N GLU A 270 -17.51 -15.12 -20.23
CA GLU A 270 -18.19 -16.18 -19.50
C GLU A 270 -17.53 -16.48 -18.15
N GLY A 271 -18.31 -16.60 -17.10
CA GLY A 271 -17.85 -16.85 -15.73
C GLY A 271 -17.18 -15.67 -15.03
N VAL A 272 -17.05 -14.51 -15.69
CA VAL A 272 -16.32 -13.35 -15.13
C VAL A 272 -17.18 -12.07 -15.10
N PHE A 273 -17.69 -11.64 -16.26
CA PHE A 273 -18.58 -10.48 -16.34
C PHE A 273 -19.54 -10.62 -17.52
N PHE A 274 -20.72 -9.94 -17.42
CA PHE A 274 -21.84 -10.14 -18.32
C PHE A 274 -22.52 -8.83 -18.70
N ASP A 275 -22.71 -8.61 -20.02
CA ASP A 275 -23.49 -7.52 -20.61
C ASP A 275 -23.10 -6.11 -20.12
N VAL A 276 -21.80 -5.88 -20.02
CA VAL A 276 -21.25 -4.61 -19.53
C VAL A 276 -21.29 -3.58 -20.65
N SER A 277 -21.96 -2.47 -20.40
CA SER A 277 -22.11 -1.36 -21.36
C SER A 277 -21.90 -0.01 -20.67
N PHE A 278 -21.00 0.81 -21.20
CA PHE A 278 -20.76 2.19 -20.78
C PHE A 278 -19.98 2.96 -21.85
N SER A 279 -19.90 4.27 -21.72
CA SER A 279 -19.09 5.12 -22.58
C SER A 279 -18.26 6.12 -21.78
N VAL A 280 -17.19 6.63 -22.37
CA VAL A 280 -16.35 7.68 -21.78
C VAL A 280 -16.11 8.76 -22.80
N ARG A 281 -16.28 10.03 -22.39
CA ARG A 281 -16.12 11.22 -23.25
C ARG A 281 -14.71 11.80 -23.08
N ALA A 282 -14.28 12.56 -24.06
CA ALA A 282 -13.04 13.34 -23.95
C ALA A 282 -13.11 14.26 -22.72
N GLY A 283 -12.04 14.27 -21.93
CA GLY A 283 -11.98 15.07 -20.69
C GLY A 283 -12.80 14.55 -19.51
N GLU A 284 -13.49 13.42 -19.66
CA GLU A 284 -14.30 12.81 -18.61
C GLU A 284 -13.50 11.78 -17.81
N ILE A 285 -13.66 11.78 -16.50
CA ILE A 285 -13.19 10.70 -15.61
C ILE A 285 -14.40 9.86 -15.20
N VAL A 286 -14.51 8.65 -15.73
CA VAL A 286 -15.53 7.66 -15.33
C VAL A 286 -14.91 6.68 -14.35
N ALA A 287 -15.46 6.60 -13.14
CA ALA A 287 -15.03 5.59 -12.18
C ALA A 287 -15.85 4.30 -12.33
N LEU A 288 -15.17 3.15 -12.34
CA LEU A 288 -15.81 1.85 -12.14
C LEU A 288 -15.71 1.50 -10.64
N ALA A 289 -16.84 1.54 -9.93
CA ALA A 289 -16.93 1.26 -8.50
C ALA A 289 -17.61 -0.10 -8.24
N GLY A 290 -17.17 -0.82 -7.21
CA GLY A 290 -17.74 -2.12 -6.83
C GLY A 290 -16.94 -2.76 -5.70
N LEU A 291 -17.49 -3.75 -5.05
CA LEU A 291 -16.77 -4.52 -4.03
C LEU A 291 -15.63 -5.34 -4.66
N VAL A 292 -14.71 -5.82 -3.83
CA VAL A 292 -13.64 -6.73 -4.29
C VAL A 292 -14.27 -7.95 -4.97
N GLY A 293 -13.77 -8.28 -6.17
CA GLY A 293 -14.33 -9.35 -6.99
C GLY A 293 -15.56 -8.95 -7.82
N ALA A 294 -15.94 -7.67 -7.89
CA ALA A 294 -17.05 -7.20 -8.72
C ALA A 294 -16.80 -7.27 -10.25
N GLY A 295 -15.58 -7.59 -10.70
CA GLY A 295 -15.25 -7.74 -12.12
C GLY A 295 -14.71 -6.48 -12.80
N ARG A 296 -14.38 -5.41 -12.04
CA ARG A 296 -13.94 -4.11 -12.56
C ARG A 296 -12.63 -4.20 -13.36
N SER A 297 -11.60 -4.76 -12.75
CA SER A 297 -10.28 -4.93 -13.38
C SER A 297 -10.32 -5.86 -14.57
N GLU A 298 -11.16 -6.91 -14.51
CA GLU A 298 -11.36 -7.86 -15.60
C GLU A 298 -12.02 -7.18 -16.81
N VAL A 299 -13.00 -6.30 -16.59
CA VAL A 299 -13.61 -5.46 -17.65
C VAL A 299 -12.55 -4.53 -18.26
N ALA A 300 -11.77 -3.84 -17.44
CA ALA A 300 -10.72 -2.94 -17.91
C ALA A 300 -9.65 -3.68 -18.75
N ARG A 301 -9.23 -4.86 -18.31
CA ARG A 301 -8.31 -5.74 -19.04
C ARG A 301 -8.89 -6.21 -20.37
N ALA A 302 -10.19 -6.50 -20.41
CA ALA A 302 -10.88 -6.89 -21.66
C ALA A 302 -11.03 -5.69 -22.62
N VAL A 303 -11.31 -4.49 -22.11
CA VAL A 303 -11.35 -3.25 -22.89
C VAL A 303 -10.00 -2.95 -23.54
N PHE A 304 -8.91 -3.13 -22.80
CA PHE A 304 -7.54 -2.99 -23.33
C PHE A 304 -7.11 -4.17 -24.21
N GLY A 305 -7.83 -5.31 -24.15
CA GLY A 305 -7.54 -6.50 -24.93
C GLY A 305 -6.44 -7.41 -24.35
N ILE A 306 -6.12 -7.30 -23.05
CA ILE A 306 -5.31 -8.30 -22.33
C ILE A 306 -6.12 -9.58 -22.23
N ASP A 307 -7.36 -9.48 -21.76
CA ASP A 307 -8.30 -10.56 -21.71
C ASP A 307 -9.21 -10.55 -22.94
N ARG A 308 -9.55 -11.73 -23.46
CA ARG A 308 -10.45 -11.82 -24.59
C ARG A 308 -11.89 -11.87 -24.11
N ALA A 309 -12.72 -10.95 -24.59
CA ALA A 309 -14.16 -11.02 -24.42
C ALA A 309 -14.77 -12.05 -25.40
N ASP A 310 -15.84 -12.72 -24.96
CA ASP A 310 -16.54 -13.75 -25.74
C ASP A 310 -17.68 -13.13 -26.59
N ALA A 311 -18.27 -12.03 -26.10
CA ALA A 311 -19.32 -11.29 -26.80
C ALA A 311 -19.22 -9.78 -26.54
N GLY A 312 -19.94 -8.99 -27.33
CA GLY A 312 -19.91 -7.54 -27.28
C GLY A 312 -18.73 -6.96 -28.05
N HIS A 313 -18.50 -5.67 -27.90
CA HIS A 313 -17.38 -4.99 -28.58
C HIS A 313 -16.97 -3.70 -27.87
N VAL A 314 -15.76 -3.26 -28.18
CA VAL A 314 -15.15 -2.01 -27.77
C VAL A 314 -14.88 -1.15 -28.98
N GLU A 315 -15.25 0.14 -28.92
CA GLU A 315 -14.98 1.12 -29.96
C GLU A 315 -14.18 2.30 -29.37
N VAL A 316 -13.15 2.74 -30.12
CA VAL A 316 -12.39 3.95 -29.82
C VAL A 316 -12.49 4.89 -31.02
N ALA A 317 -12.95 6.12 -30.80
CA ALA A 317 -13.17 7.11 -31.84
C ALA A 317 -13.97 6.52 -33.04
N GLY A 318 -15.01 5.73 -32.77
CA GLY A 318 -15.88 5.10 -33.79
C GLY A 318 -15.29 3.88 -34.50
N ARG A 319 -14.10 3.40 -34.09
CA ARG A 319 -13.47 2.21 -34.66
C ARG A 319 -13.54 1.03 -33.70
N ARG A 320 -14.09 -0.08 -34.16
CA ARG A 320 -14.15 -1.32 -33.39
C ARG A 320 -12.76 -1.93 -33.22
N LEU A 321 -12.47 -2.35 -31.99
CA LEU A 321 -11.23 -3.05 -31.65
C LEU A 321 -11.43 -4.57 -31.70
N PRO A 322 -10.45 -5.32 -32.25
CA PRO A 322 -10.47 -6.77 -32.18
C PRO A 322 -10.20 -7.24 -30.73
N PRO A 323 -11.01 -8.17 -30.19
CA PRO A 323 -10.84 -8.66 -28.81
C PRO A 323 -9.50 -9.42 -28.64
N GLY A 324 -8.90 -9.33 -27.45
CA GLY A 324 -7.66 -10.04 -27.11
C GLY A 324 -6.43 -9.55 -27.92
N ARG A 325 -6.37 -8.26 -28.26
CA ARG A 325 -5.27 -7.67 -29.05
C ARG A 325 -4.77 -6.35 -28.45
N PRO A 326 -3.99 -6.39 -27.34
CA PRO A 326 -3.56 -5.18 -26.61
C PRO A 326 -2.75 -4.21 -27.48
N LEU A 327 -1.90 -4.70 -28.39
CA LEU A 327 -1.16 -3.83 -29.32
C LEU A 327 -2.09 -3.06 -30.28
N ARG A 328 -3.26 -3.59 -30.60
CA ARG A 328 -4.26 -2.85 -31.41
C ARG A 328 -4.96 -1.79 -30.58
N ALA A 329 -5.29 -2.07 -29.34
CA ALA A 329 -5.85 -1.10 -28.40
C ALA A 329 -4.85 0.06 -28.15
N MET A 330 -3.59 -0.26 -27.90
CA MET A 330 -2.52 0.73 -27.74
C MET A 330 -2.38 1.63 -28.99
N ARG A 331 -2.39 1.06 -30.19
CA ARG A 331 -2.32 1.82 -31.46
C ARG A 331 -3.59 2.63 -31.75
N ALA A 332 -4.71 2.24 -31.17
CA ALA A 332 -5.96 3.00 -31.21
C ALA A 332 -6.01 4.13 -30.16
N GLY A 333 -4.96 4.31 -29.37
CA GLY A 333 -4.84 5.36 -28.39
C GLY A 333 -5.38 5.01 -27.00
N ILE A 334 -5.38 3.73 -26.59
CA ILE A 334 -5.66 3.34 -25.20
C ILE A 334 -4.35 3.11 -24.46
N GLY A 335 -4.18 3.77 -23.31
CA GLY A 335 -3.16 3.46 -22.30
C GLY A 335 -3.75 2.65 -21.13
N PHE A 336 -2.96 1.80 -20.46
CA PHE A 336 -3.41 0.95 -19.36
C PHE A 336 -2.40 0.94 -18.21
N VAL A 337 -2.76 1.57 -17.10
CA VAL A 337 -2.01 1.52 -15.84
C VAL A 337 -2.59 0.38 -14.99
N PRO A 338 -1.84 -0.70 -14.73
CA PRO A 338 -2.34 -1.87 -14.01
C PRO A 338 -2.34 -1.65 -12.48
N GLU A 339 -3.11 -2.48 -11.76
CA GLU A 339 -3.22 -2.49 -10.31
C GLU A 339 -1.87 -2.74 -9.62
N ASP A 340 -1.13 -3.76 -10.08
CA ASP A 340 0.19 -4.07 -9.53
C ASP A 340 1.30 -3.44 -10.39
N ARG A 341 1.77 -2.26 -9.95
CA ARG A 341 2.84 -1.55 -10.64
C ARG A 341 4.16 -2.32 -10.70
N ARG A 342 4.47 -3.14 -9.67
CA ARG A 342 5.76 -3.84 -9.56
C ARG A 342 5.82 -5.09 -10.44
N GLN A 343 4.72 -5.84 -10.52
CA GLN A 343 4.66 -7.08 -11.28
C GLN A 343 4.20 -6.88 -12.72
N GLN A 344 3.32 -5.91 -12.97
CA GLN A 344 2.66 -5.71 -14.27
C GLN A 344 3.00 -4.35 -14.90
N GLY A 345 3.32 -3.36 -14.08
CA GLY A 345 3.55 -1.99 -14.53
C GLY A 345 5.00 -1.69 -14.91
N LEU A 346 5.98 -2.25 -14.21
CA LEU A 346 7.39 -1.93 -14.31
C LEU A 346 8.24 -3.19 -14.52
N VAL A 347 9.41 -3.01 -15.09
CA VAL A 347 10.49 -4.01 -15.08
C VAL A 347 11.52 -3.52 -14.07
N MET A 348 11.50 -4.08 -12.86
CA MET A 348 12.18 -3.54 -11.68
C MET A 348 13.69 -3.36 -11.85
N ASP A 349 14.35 -4.27 -12.58
CA ASP A 349 15.80 -4.22 -12.85
C ASP A 349 16.18 -3.23 -13.95
N LEU A 350 15.21 -2.72 -14.71
CA LEU A 350 15.48 -1.72 -15.74
C LEU A 350 15.50 -0.32 -15.16
N SER A 351 16.25 0.56 -15.83
CA SER A 351 16.36 1.97 -15.43
C SER A 351 15.01 2.71 -15.53
N VAL A 352 14.92 3.83 -14.80
CA VAL A 352 13.78 4.75 -14.88
C VAL A 352 13.50 5.16 -16.33
N ALA A 353 14.55 5.53 -17.09
CA ALA A 353 14.40 5.92 -18.49
C ALA A 353 13.83 4.79 -19.35
N ARG A 354 14.37 3.56 -19.24
CA ARG A 354 13.88 2.42 -20.00
C ARG A 354 12.45 2.05 -19.67
N ASN A 355 12.07 2.11 -18.40
CA ASN A 355 10.67 1.88 -18.01
C ASN A 355 9.74 2.94 -18.61
N ALA A 356 10.09 4.23 -18.52
CA ALA A 356 9.28 5.33 -19.04
C ALA A 356 9.10 5.28 -20.57
N THR A 357 10.05 4.70 -21.30
CA THR A 357 10.06 4.68 -22.78
C THR A 357 9.64 3.33 -23.39
N LEU A 358 9.39 2.31 -22.57
CA LEU A 358 9.14 0.93 -22.98
C LEU A 358 8.03 0.79 -24.05
N THR A 359 6.96 1.56 -23.94
CA THR A 359 5.83 1.55 -24.90
C THR A 359 6.15 2.24 -26.24
N ARG A 360 7.23 3.04 -26.26
CA ARG A 360 7.67 3.81 -27.45
C ARG A 360 8.90 3.23 -28.13
N MET A 361 9.38 2.06 -27.72
CA MET A 361 10.58 1.43 -28.29
C MET A 361 10.56 1.36 -29.82
N GLY A 362 9.39 1.05 -30.43
CA GLY A 362 9.25 1.03 -31.89
C GLY A 362 9.54 2.36 -32.57
N SER A 363 9.18 3.49 -31.97
CA SER A 363 9.46 4.84 -32.52
C SER A 363 10.88 5.33 -32.22
N LEU A 364 11.53 4.79 -31.19
CA LEU A 364 12.91 5.09 -30.79
C LEU A 364 13.93 4.20 -31.56
N THR A 365 13.45 3.17 -32.25
CA THR A 365 14.31 2.24 -32.99
C THR A 365 14.63 2.79 -34.38
N ARG A 366 15.91 2.93 -34.68
CA ARG A 366 16.43 3.30 -36.01
C ARG A 366 17.36 2.19 -36.48
N LEU A 367 17.12 1.61 -37.63
CA LEU A 367 17.90 0.49 -38.21
C LEU A 367 18.10 -0.68 -37.21
N GLY A 368 17.10 -0.96 -36.38
CA GLY A 368 17.16 -2.04 -35.38
C GLY A 368 17.88 -1.66 -34.08
N LEU A 369 18.39 -0.45 -33.96
CA LEU A 369 19.10 0.04 -32.76
C LEU A 369 18.30 1.14 -32.05
N ILE A 370 18.39 1.14 -30.72
CA ILE A 370 17.85 2.21 -29.87
C ILE A 370 19.02 3.07 -29.39
N PHE A 371 18.93 4.37 -29.65
CA PHE A 371 19.95 5.32 -29.21
C PHE A 371 19.59 5.86 -27.83
N GLY A 372 20.49 5.65 -26.85
CA GLY A 372 20.25 6.06 -25.45
C GLY A 372 19.98 7.56 -25.28
N ALA A 373 20.49 8.41 -26.16
CA ALA A 373 20.21 9.85 -26.12
C ALA A 373 18.75 10.21 -26.46
N ASP A 374 18.13 9.48 -27.39
CA ASP A 374 16.71 9.66 -27.75
C ASP A 374 15.81 9.14 -26.64
N GLU A 375 16.20 8.02 -26.01
CA GLU A 375 15.54 7.44 -24.85
C GLU A 375 15.60 8.38 -23.63
N ASP A 376 16.80 8.86 -23.28
CA ASP A 376 16.99 9.79 -22.17
C ASP A 376 16.22 11.09 -22.38
N ARG A 377 16.16 11.62 -23.60
CA ARG A 377 15.40 12.84 -23.93
C ARG A 377 13.91 12.67 -23.68
N LEU A 378 13.31 11.59 -24.17
CA LEU A 378 11.88 11.30 -23.95
C LEU A 378 11.57 11.06 -22.48
N ALA A 379 12.45 10.34 -21.78
CA ALA A 379 12.32 10.10 -20.34
C ALA A 379 12.41 11.40 -19.53
N LEU A 380 13.34 12.30 -19.86
CA LEU A 380 13.47 13.62 -19.23
C LEU A 380 12.22 14.47 -19.41
N GLU A 381 11.65 14.48 -20.61
CA GLU A 381 10.43 15.23 -20.90
C GLU A 381 9.29 14.80 -19.98
N TRP A 382 9.03 13.48 -19.86
CA TRP A 382 7.96 12.98 -19.01
C TRP A 382 8.28 13.06 -17.52
N ALA A 383 9.54 12.90 -17.14
CA ALA A 383 9.98 13.10 -15.77
C ALA A 383 9.72 14.54 -15.29
N ALA A 384 9.98 15.53 -16.16
CA ALA A 384 9.71 16.93 -15.86
C ALA A 384 8.20 17.22 -15.78
N ARG A 385 7.40 16.74 -16.75
CA ARG A 385 5.93 16.92 -16.76
C ARG A 385 5.25 16.33 -15.54
N LEU A 386 5.69 15.16 -15.08
CA LEU A 386 5.12 14.46 -13.93
C LEU A 386 5.81 14.81 -12.60
N GLN A 387 6.75 15.75 -12.59
CA GLN A 387 7.52 16.15 -11.42
C GLN A 387 8.11 14.92 -10.70
N LEU A 388 8.73 14.01 -11.46
CA LEU A 388 9.32 12.79 -10.98
C LEU A 388 10.55 13.11 -10.12
N LYS A 389 10.61 12.55 -8.90
CA LYS A 389 11.76 12.67 -8.00
C LYS A 389 12.65 11.45 -8.18
N TYR A 390 13.85 11.63 -8.74
CA TYR A 390 14.84 10.59 -9.01
C TYR A 390 16.25 11.14 -8.80
N HIS A 391 17.22 10.26 -8.58
CA HIS A 391 18.63 10.66 -8.48
C HIS A 391 19.26 10.68 -9.88
N ARG A 392 19.18 9.58 -10.63
CA ARG A 392 19.62 9.47 -12.04
C ARG A 392 18.59 8.70 -12.84
N LEU A 393 18.32 9.10 -14.10
CA LEU A 393 17.40 8.38 -14.99
C LEU A 393 17.87 6.95 -15.32
N ARG A 394 19.15 6.68 -15.15
CA ARG A 394 19.75 5.37 -15.40
C ARG A 394 19.77 4.44 -14.17
N ASP A 395 19.36 4.93 -13.01
CA ASP A 395 19.21 4.09 -11.83
C ASP A 395 18.03 3.11 -12.04
N PRO A 396 18.08 1.89 -11.50
CA PRO A 396 16.97 0.97 -11.51
C PRO A 396 15.73 1.59 -10.89
N VAL A 397 14.53 1.23 -11.40
CA VAL A 397 13.27 1.83 -10.93
C VAL A 397 12.89 1.38 -9.52
N ASP A 398 13.46 0.28 -9.03
CA ASP A 398 13.22 -0.28 -7.70
C ASP A 398 13.67 0.64 -6.55
N VAL A 399 14.67 1.52 -6.79
CA VAL A 399 15.16 2.48 -5.78
C VAL A 399 14.21 3.65 -5.55
N LEU A 400 13.20 3.83 -6.40
CA LEU A 400 12.22 4.91 -6.27
C LEU A 400 11.16 4.58 -5.22
N SER A 401 10.65 5.64 -4.55
CA SER A 401 9.45 5.52 -3.71
C SER A 401 8.23 5.07 -4.53
N GLY A 402 7.23 4.47 -3.86
CA GLY A 402 6.01 3.97 -4.51
C GLY A 402 5.30 5.02 -5.37
N GLY A 403 5.18 6.26 -4.90
CA GLY A 403 4.59 7.35 -5.66
C GLY A 403 5.38 7.71 -6.92
N ASN A 404 6.73 7.69 -6.85
CA ASN A 404 7.56 7.93 -8.03
C ASN A 404 7.55 6.74 -9.00
N GLN A 405 7.49 5.50 -8.51
CA GLN A 405 7.25 4.32 -9.36
C GLN A 405 5.93 4.45 -10.13
N GLN A 406 4.85 4.88 -9.46
CA GLN A 406 3.55 5.13 -10.09
C GLN A 406 3.63 6.19 -11.20
N LYS A 407 4.37 7.29 -10.95
CA LYS A 407 4.62 8.31 -11.96
C LYS A 407 5.40 7.77 -13.16
N VAL A 408 6.33 6.82 -12.99
CA VAL A 408 7.02 6.16 -14.11
C VAL A 408 6.06 5.30 -14.92
N VAL A 409 5.13 4.58 -14.29
CA VAL A 409 4.08 3.84 -15.01
C VAL A 409 3.18 4.78 -15.80
N LEU A 410 2.77 5.92 -15.21
CA LEU A 410 2.02 6.95 -15.92
C LEU A 410 2.82 7.52 -17.09
N ALA A 411 4.10 7.88 -16.89
CA ALA A 411 4.99 8.37 -17.95
C ALA A 411 5.04 7.41 -19.14
N LYS A 412 5.21 6.13 -18.88
CA LYS A 412 5.25 5.06 -19.87
C LYS A 412 4.03 5.08 -20.81
N TRP A 413 2.83 5.24 -20.25
CA TRP A 413 1.60 5.23 -21.04
C TRP A 413 1.30 6.58 -21.67
N LEU A 414 1.57 7.68 -20.96
CA LEU A 414 1.38 9.03 -21.50
C LEU A 414 2.32 9.34 -22.68
N ALA A 415 3.52 8.73 -22.69
CA ALA A 415 4.42 8.82 -23.83
C ALA A 415 3.82 8.28 -25.14
N THR A 416 2.74 7.48 -25.07
CA THR A 416 1.99 7.03 -26.26
C THR A 416 0.96 8.03 -26.75
N GLU A 417 0.77 9.17 -26.06
CA GLU A 417 -0.23 10.18 -26.34
C GLU A 417 -1.65 9.59 -26.45
N PRO A 418 -2.14 8.92 -25.38
CA PRO A 418 -3.39 8.19 -25.43
C PRO A 418 -4.60 9.13 -25.49
N GLN A 419 -5.66 8.71 -26.21
CA GLN A 419 -6.98 9.37 -26.16
C GLN A 419 -7.81 8.83 -24.97
N VAL A 420 -7.55 7.60 -24.55
CA VAL A 420 -8.18 6.93 -23.40
C VAL A 420 -7.10 6.40 -22.48
N LEU A 421 -7.20 6.69 -21.19
CA LEU A 421 -6.31 6.14 -20.17
C LEU A 421 -7.14 5.33 -19.18
N ILE A 422 -6.82 4.06 -19.04
CA ILE A 422 -7.37 3.19 -18.01
C ILE A 422 -6.38 3.18 -16.84
N VAL A 423 -6.84 3.46 -15.63
CA VAL A 423 -6.03 3.45 -14.42
C VAL A 423 -6.69 2.54 -13.39
N ASP A 424 -6.04 1.43 -13.08
CA ASP A 424 -6.54 0.43 -12.14
C ASP A 424 -5.82 0.60 -10.80
N GLU A 425 -6.57 0.93 -9.74
CA GLU A 425 -6.09 1.21 -8.38
C GLU A 425 -4.86 2.15 -8.37
N PRO A 426 -4.95 3.38 -8.95
CA PRO A 426 -3.79 4.23 -9.23
C PRO A 426 -3.03 4.67 -7.98
N THR A 427 -3.66 4.61 -6.82
CA THR A 427 -3.09 5.07 -5.54
C THR A 427 -2.82 3.95 -4.55
N ARG A 428 -2.96 2.69 -4.99
CA ARG A 428 -2.71 1.54 -4.12
C ARG A 428 -1.25 1.46 -3.68
N GLY A 429 -1.06 1.37 -2.36
CA GLY A 429 0.28 1.21 -1.77
C GLY A 429 1.20 2.42 -1.97
N ILE A 430 0.62 3.63 -2.06
CA ILE A 430 1.35 4.90 -1.98
C ILE A 430 0.81 5.71 -0.79
N ASP A 431 1.63 6.62 -0.29
CA ASP A 431 1.28 7.49 0.84
C ASP A 431 0.24 8.56 0.44
N VAL A 432 -0.39 9.19 1.44
CA VAL A 432 -1.47 10.17 1.23
C VAL A 432 -1.01 11.36 0.40
N GLY A 433 0.23 11.85 0.60
CA GLY A 433 0.77 12.96 -0.19
C GLY A 433 0.94 12.58 -1.66
N ALA A 434 1.46 11.37 -1.93
CA ALA A 434 1.58 10.86 -3.30
C ALA A 434 0.21 10.58 -3.95
N LYS A 435 -0.82 10.19 -3.17
CA LYS A 435 -2.21 10.07 -3.68
C LYS A 435 -2.69 11.40 -4.26
N VAL A 436 -2.50 12.51 -3.52
CA VAL A 436 -2.85 13.87 -3.99
C VAL A 436 -2.15 14.21 -5.30
N GLU A 437 -0.84 13.93 -5.39
CA GLU A 437 -0.06 14.19 -6.60
C GLU A 437 -0.62 13.40 -7.81
N VAL A 438 -0.96 12.12 -7.62
CA VAL A 438 -1.54 11.26 -8.67
C VAL A 438 -2.91 11.77 -9.09
N HIS A 439 -3.79 12.15 -8.16
CA HIS A 439 -5.11 12.71 -8.49
C HIS A 439 -5.00 14.01 -9.30
N ASN A 440 -4.10 14.91 -8.90
CA ASN A 440 -3.85 16.14 -9.67
C ASN A 440 -3.38 15.84 -11.09
N LEU A 441 -2.50 14.83 -11.26
CA LEU A 441 -2.08 14.39 -12.59
C LEU A 441 -3.26 13.86 -13.41
N LEU A 442 -4.18 13.08 -12.83
CA LEU A 442 -5.39 12.61 -13.53
C LEU A 442 -6.29 13.78 -13.94
N TYR A 443 -6.44 14.82 -13.11
CA TYR A 443 -7.19 16.03 -13.48
C TYR A 443 -6.52 16.80 -14.63
N GLU A 444 -5.21 16.98 -14.60
CA GLU A 444 -4.46 17.62 -15.68
C GLU A 444 -4.62 16.86 -17.00
N MET A 445 -4.58 15.53 -16.96
CA MET A 445 -4.82 14.68 -18.14
C MET A 445 -6.24 14.81 -18.66
N ALA A 446 -7.26 14.80 -17.80
CA ALA A 446 -8.65 15.01 -18.20
C ALA A 446 -8.82 16.41 -18.82
N ARG A 447 -8.24 17.46 -18.23
CA ARG A 447 -8.25 18.82 -18.80
C ARG A 447 -7.56 18.92 -20.15
N SER A 448 -6.57 18.08 -20.42
CA SER A 448 -5.95 18.00 -21.77
C SER A 448 -6.79 17.23 -22.80
N GLY A 449 -7.99 16.76 -22.41
CA GLY A 449 -8.93 16.07 -23.28
C GLY A 449 -8.82 14.53 -23.25
N ILE A 450 -7.98 13.94 -22.42
CA ILE A 450 -7.88 12.48 -22.28
C ILE A 450 -9.13 11.97 -21.56
N ALA A 451 -9.78 10.95 -22.13
CA ALA A 451 -10.87 10.21 -21.48
C ALA A 451 -10.26 9.21 -20.47
N ILE A 452 -10.73 9.22 -19.23
CA ILE A 452 -10.13 8.38 -18.17
C ILE A 452 -11.16 7.38 -17.64
N ILE A 453 -10.77 6.11 -17.57
CA ILE A 453 -11.44 5.10 -16.75
C ILE A 453 -10.60 4.90 -15.49
N ALA A 454 -11.16 5.24 -14.34
CA ALA A 454 -10.52 5.03 -13.05
C ALA A 454 -11.20 3.87 -12.32
N ILE A 455 -10.42 2.96 -11.79
CA ILE A 455 -10.90 1.89 -10.92
C ILE A 455 -10.30 2.11 -9.55
N SER A 456 -11.14 2.15 -8.52
CA SER A 456 -10.70 2.21 -7.13
C SER A 456 -11.63 1.39 -6.23
N SER A 457 -11.06 0.75 -5.23
CA SER A 457 -11.76 0.08 -4.15
C SER A 457 -12.15 1.06 -3.03
N GLU A 458 -11.53 2.25 -2.99
CA GLU A 458 -11.77 3.29 -1.99
C GLU A 458 -12.90 4.23 -2.46
N LEU A 459 -14.09 4.16 -1.86
CA LEU A 459 -15.22 5.04 -2.22
C LEU A 459 -14.91 6.54 -2.08
N PRO A 460 -14.15 7.00 -1.07
CA PRO A 460 -13.72 8.39 -0.99
C PRO A 460 -12.89 8.82 -2.21
N GLU A 461 -12.02 7.95 -2.73
CA GLU A 461 -11.25 8.22 -3.94
C GLU A 461 -12.16 8.30 -5.17
N VAL A 462 -13.07 7.33 -5.35
CA VAL A 462 -14.06 7.34 -6.44
C VAL A 462 -14.83 8.65 -6.46
N LEU A 463 -15.34 9.09 -5.31
CA LEU A 463 -16.08 10.36 -5.17
C LEU A 463 -15.20 11.59 -5.40
N ALA A 464 -13.90 11.53 -5.05
CA ALA A 464 -12.99 12.64 -5.25
C ALA A 464 -12.69 12.89 -6.73
N ILE A 465 -12.31 11.83 -7.47
CA ILE A 465 -11.72 11.99 -8.81
C ILE A 465 -12.73 11.96 -9.95
N SER A 466 -13.88 11.26 -9.82
CA SER A 466 -14.77 11.01 -10.95
C SER A 466 -15.70 12.17 -11.31
N ASP A 467 -16.16 12.20 -12.58
CA ASP A 467 -17.30 12.99 -13.06
C ASP A 467 -18.58 12.16 -12.99
N ARG A 468 -18.45 10.87 -13.28
CA ARG A 468 -19.51 9.90 -13.36
C ARG A 468 -19.03 8.55 -12.84
N ILE A 469 -19.91 7.81 -12.18
CA ILE A 469 -19.59 6.55 -11.53
C ILE A 469 -20.48 5.47 -12.12
N VAL A 470 -19.88 4.40 -12.60
CA VAL A 470 -20.55 3.17 -13.02
C VAL A 470 -20.33 2.13 -11.94
N THR A 471 -21.40 1.71 -11.30
CA THR A 471 -21.33 0.71 -10.22
C THR A 471 -21.44 -0.71 -10.78
N MET A 472 -20.64 -1.62 -10.22
CA MET A 472 -20.59 -3.03 -10.63
C MET A 472 -20.77 -3.97 -9.45
N ARG A 473 -21.43 -5.10 -9.71
CA ARG A 473 -21.58 -6.21 -8.79
C ARG A 473 -21.61 -7.54 -9.58
N GLU A 474 -20.85 -8.53 -9.11
CA GLU A 474 -20.86 -9.89 -9.68
C GLU A 474 -20.74 -9.88 -11.21
N GLY A 475 -19.83 -9.06 -11.74
CA GLY A 475 -19.57 -8.95 -13.17
C GLY A 475 -20.62 -8.19 -13.98
N ARG A 476 -21.59 -7.50 -13.36
CA ARG A 476 -22.65 -6.74 -14.03
C ARG A 476 -22.66 -5.29 -13.61
N VAL A 477 -23.06 -4.41 -14.52
CA VAL A 477 -23.35 -3.01 -14.19
C VAL A 477 -24.67 -2.95 -13.42
N THR A 478 -24.65 -2.36 -12.23
CA THR A 478 -25.83 -2.18 -11.37
C THR A 478 -26.47 -0.81 -11.52
N GLY A 479 -25.69 0.19 -11.93
CA GLY A 479 -26.20 1.53 -12.20
C GLY A 479 -25.11 2.49 -12.62
N GLU A 480 -25.55 3.71 -12.92
CA GLU A 480 -24.71 4.84 -13.30
C GLU A 480 -25.23 6.09 -12.60
N ILE A 481 -24.33 6.89 -12.03
CA ILE A 481 -24.68 8.08 -11.28
C ILE A 481 -23.65 9.20 -11.54
N LEU A 482 -24.11 10.44 -11.63
CA LEU A 482 -23.22 11.59 -11.65
C LEU A 482 -22.62 11.84 -10.26
N ARG A 483 -21.39 12.28 -10.22
CA ARG A 483 -20.65 12.49 -8.97
C ARG A 483 -21.36 13.46 -7.99
N ASP A 484 -21.98 14.51 -8.50
CA ASP A 484 -22.71 15.52 -7.72
C ASP A 484 -23.96 14.99 -6.99
N ARG A 485 -24.45 13.83 -7.42
CA ARG A 485 -25.59 13.11 -6.83
C ARG A 485 -25.19 11.86 -6.04
N ALA A 486 -23.90 11.57 -5.97
CA ALA A 486 -23.36 10.38 -5.35
C ALA A 486 -22.79 10.69 -3.97
N ASP A 487 -23.08 9.85 -3.00
CA ASP A 487 -22.43 9.74 -1.71
C ASP A 487 -22.02 8.28 -1.43
N GLN A 488 -21.30 8.05 -0.35
CA GLN A 488 -20.81 6.70 -0.03
C GLN A 488 -21.96 5.72 0.24
N GLU A 489 -23.05 6.16 0.89
CA GLU A 489 -24.19 5.33 1.21
C GLU A 489 -24.95 4.90 -0.05
N THR A 490 -25.21 5.86 -0.95
CA THR A 490 -25.84 5.59 -2.26
C THR A 490 -25.01 4.62 -3.09
N LEU A 491 -23.68 4.85 -3.18
CA LEU A 491 -22.80 3.95 -3.92
C LEU A 491 -22.78 2.55 -3.30
N MET A 492 -22.68 2.45 -1.98
CA MET A 492 -22.72 1.16 -1.29
C MET A 492 -24.03 0.43 -1.55
N SER A 493 -25.16 1.14 -1.48
CA SER A 493 -26.48 0.61 -1.81
C SER A 493 -26.54 0.06 -3.25
N MET A 494 -26.04 0.83 -4.24
CA MET A 494 -26.03 0.41 -5.65
C MET A 494 -25.13 -0.81 -5.90
N MET A 495 -24.05 -0.98 -5.11
CA MET A 495 -23.11 -2.11 -5.21
C MET A 495 -23.60 -3.35 -4.46
N THR A 496 -24.51 -3.22 -3.48
CA THR A 496 -24.96 -4.33 -2.62
C THR A 496 -26.37 -4.79 -2.92
N LEU A 497 -27.29 -3.88 -3.27
CA LEU A 497 -28.69 -4.23 -3.54
C LEU A 497 -28.83 -4.80 -4.96
N SER A 498 -29.36 -6.03 -5.08
CA SER A 498 -29.83 -6.52 -6.37
C SER A 498 -31.04 -5.69 -6.82
N LYS A 499 -31.02 -5.10 -8.01
CA LYS A 499 -32.28 -4.73 -8.66
C LYS A 499 -33.08 -6.02 -8.73
N ARG A 500 -34.17 -6.15 -7.91
CA ARG A 500 -35.20 -7.11 -8.20
C ARG A 500 -35.64 -6.82 -9.63
N ALA A 501 -35.54 -7.86 -10.49
CA ALA A 501 -36.08 -7.80 -11.83
C ALA A 501 -37.55 -7.40 -11.70
N ALA A 502 -37.92 -6.24 -12.27
CA ALA A 502 -39.28 -5.81 -12.51
C ALA A 502 -39.77 -6.45 -13.80
#